data_63f14c91dc7d2df2a8ad90fc7b9f088f
#
_entry.id   63f14c91dc7d2df2a8ad90fc7b9f088f
#
_cell.length_a   1.000
_cell.length_b   1.000
_cell.length_c   1.000
_cell.angle_alpha   90.00
_cell.angle_beta   90.00
_cell.angle_gamma   90.00
#
_symmetry.space_group_name_H-M   'P 1'
#
loop_
_entity.id
_entity.type
_entity.pdbx_description
1 polymer ?
#
loop_
_entity_poly.entity_id
_entity_poly.type
_entity_poly.pdbx_seq_one_letter_code
_entity_poly.pdbx_strand_id
1 'polypeptide(L)'
;MIRTTRMIKMSNVLMSGLIVGLLTASTVFAAGAVKTYTENEFLDKFSGKAKTVIFEKLGEPAKKELSVKPTNASAMVGGKDVDDGKSKKVKVEMWYYKNIVKYDPKHTYKETEITFVNDHVLNIAFFNNK
;
A
#
# COMPACT_ATOMS: atom_id res chain seq x y z
N MET A 1 -65.39 26.78 -59.52
CA MET A 1 -64.12 27.12 -58.72
C MET A 1 -64.00 26.24 -57.59
N ILE A 2 -63.08 25.31 -57.69
CA ILE A 2 -62.83 24.32 -56.61
C ILE A 2 -61.67 24.88 -55.77
N ARG A 3 -61.96 25.27 -54.53
CA ARG A 3 -60.92 25.67 -53.59
C ARG A 3 -60.43 24.40 -52.85
N THR A 4 -59.26 23.99 -53.19
CA THR A 4 -58.60 22.89 -52.50
C THR A 4 -58.03 23.36 -51.16
N THR A 5 -58.67 23.01 -50.06
CA THR A 5 -58.18 23.30 -48.73
C THR A 5 -57.09 22.29 -48.46
N ARG A 6 -55.83 22.75 -48.44
CA ARG A 6 -54.72 21.89 -47.96
C ARG A 6 -54.76 21.83 -46.45
N MET A 7 -55.08 20.65 -45.95
CA MET A 7 -54.88 20.33 -44.56
C MET A 7 -53.39 20.23 -44.27
N ILE A 8 -52.94 21.15 -43.45
CA ILE A 8 -51.61 21.08 -42.89
C ILE A 8 -51.64 20.00 -41.77
N LYS A 9 -51.05 18.88 -42.06
CA LYS A 9 -50.77 17.88 -41.00
C LYS A 9 -49.71 18.47 -40.09
N MET A 10 -50.13 18.85 -38.89
CA MET A 10 -49.21 19.12 -37.80
C MET A 10 -48.54 17.81 -37.41
N SER A 11 -47.29 17.69 -37.78
CA SER A 11 -46.40 16.62 -37.32
C SER A 11 -46.10 16.86 -35.87
N ASN A 12 -46.59 15.98 -35.02
CA ASN A 12 -46.19 15.95 -33.62
C ASN A 12 -44.72 15.56 -33.55
N VAL A 13 -43.89 16.54 -33.32
CA VAL A 13 -42.49 16.29 -32.97
C VAL A 13 -42.49 15.75 -31.55
N LEU A 14 -42.40 14.45 -31.44
CA LEU A 14 -42.08 13.76 -30.18
C LEU A 14 -40.66 14.17 -29.79
N MET A 15 -40.57 15.05 -28.83
CA MET A 15 -39.34 15.38 -28.15
C MET A 15 -38.91 14.15 -27.36
N SER A 16 -38.09 13.31 -27.97
CA SER A 16 -37.38 12.27 -27.27
C SER A 16 -36.38 12.91 -26.32
N GLY A 17 -36.76 13.00 -25.07
CA GLY A 17 -35.84 13.37 -23.98
C GLY A 17 -34.72 12.36 -23.91
N LEU A 18 -33.53 12.77 -24.34
CA LEU A 18 -32.31 12.02 -24.15
C LEU A 18 -31.98 12.05 -22.68
N ILE A 19 -32.40 10.99 -21.94
CA ILE A 19 -31.92 10.73 -20.60
C ILE A 19 -30.46 10.29 -20.76
N VAL A 20 -29.55 11.23 -20.63
CA VAL A 20 -28.13 10.91 -20.42
C VAL A 20 -28.02 10.27 -19.04
N GLY A 21 -28.15 8.96 -19.01
CA GLY A 21 -27.81 8.17 -17.84
C GLY A 21 -26.33 8.33 -17.58
N LEU A 22 -25.98 9.10 -16.56
CA LEU A 22 -24.64 9.20 -16.04
C LEU A 22 -24.30 7.83 -15.44
N LEU A 23 -23.73 6.91 -16.24
CA LEU A 23 -23.10 5.72 -15.75
C LEU A 23 -21.89 6.16 -14.95
N THR A 24 -22.07 6.35 -13.64
CA THR A 24 -20.95 6.36 -12.71
C THR A 24 -20.36 4.97 -12.75
N ALA A 25 -19.34 4.77 -13.55
CA ALA A 25 -18.51 3.60 -13.45
C ALA A 25 -17.86 3.65 -12.08
N SER A 26 -18.50 3.01 -11.09
CA SER A 26 -17.86 2.67 -9.85
C SER A 26 -16.73 1.71 -10.23
N THR A 27 -15.50 2.23 -10.32
CA THR A 27 -14.32 1.40 -10.35
C THR A 27 -14.28 0.68 -9.01
N VAL A 28 -14.91 -0.48 -8.98
CA VAL A 28 -14.65 -1.45 -7.91
C VAL A 28 -13.19 -1.79 -8.08
N PHE A 29 -12.33 -1.17 -7.27
CA PHE A 29 -11.01 -1.71 -7.03
C PHE A 29 -11.27 -3.11 -6.46
N ALA A 30 -11.21 -4.11 -7.34
CA ALA A 30 -11.10 -5.48 -6.90
C ALA A 30 -9.85 -5.47 -5.99
N ALA A 31 -10.07 -5.62 -4.70
CA ALA A 31 -8.99 -5.87 -3.76
C ALA A 31 -8.33 -7.14 -4.27
N GLY A 32 -7.27 -7.01 -5.04
CA GLY A 32 -6.50 -8.12 -5.57
C GLY A 32 -6.19 -9.02 -4.40
N ALA A 33 -6.40 -10.32 -4.55
CA ALA A 33 -6.11 -11.28 -3.50
C ALA A 33 -4.72 -10.97 -2.92
N VAL A 34 -4.65 -10.68 -1.62
CA VAL A 34 -3.41 -10.32 -0.95
C VAL A 34 -2.43 -11.46 -1.19
N LYS A 35 -1.37 -11.18 -1.93
CA LYS A 35 -0.35 -12.19 -2.22
C LYS A 35 0.32 -12.59 -0.92
N THR A 36 0.19 -13.86 -0.56
CA THR A 36 0.85 -14.41 0.62
C THR A 36 2.16 -15.11 0.23
N TYR A 37 3.12 -15.11 1.14
CA TYR A 37 4.44 -15.69 0.99
C TYR A 37 4.66 -16.71 2.10
N THR A 38 5.50 -17.72 1.87
CA THR A 38 6.10 -18.48 2.98
C THR A 38 7.20 -17.64 3.64
N GLU A 39 7.63 -18.01 4.85
CA GLU A 39 8.71 -17.29 5.55
C GLU A 39 9.98 -17.23 4.69
N ASN A 40 10.42 -18.35 4.14
CA ASN A 40 11.62 -18.42 3.33
C ASN A 40 11.50 -17.56 2.06
N GLU A 41 10.39 -17.65 1.35
CA GLU A 41 10.15 -16.82 0.17
C GLU A 41 10.17 -15.32 0.52
N PHE A 42 9.62 -14.95 1.67
CA PHE A 42 9.60 -13.57 2.10
C PHE A 42 11.00 -13.06 2.46
N LEU A 43 11.75 -13.83 3.22
CA LEU A 43 13.12 -13.51 3.60
C LEU A 43 14.04 -13.42 2.37
N ASP A 44 14.00 -14.40 1.46
CA ASP A 44 14.81 -14.42 0.25
C ASP A 44 14.50 -13.23 -0.67
N LYS A 45 13.24 -12.85 -0.73
CA LYS A 45 12.78 -11.82 -1.65
C LYS A 45 13.02 -10.41 -1.15
N PHE A 46 12.98 -10.19 0.17
CA PHE A 46 12.90 -8.85 0.75
C PHE A 46 14.09 -8.48 1.67
N SER A 47 14.86 -9.44 2.19
CA SER A 47 16.03 -9.13 3.03
C SER A 47 17.04 -8.27 2.29
N GLY A 48 17.50 -7.20 2.93
CA GLY A 48 18.49 -6.28 2.36
C GLY A 48 18.00 -5.41 1.20
N LYS A 49 16.74 -5.53 0.78
CA LYS A 49 16.21 -4.76 -0.35
C LYS A 49 15.94 -3.30 0.03
N ALA A 50 15.93 -2.43 -0.97
CA ALA A 50 15.54 -1.05 -0.80
C ALA A 50 14.05 -0.92 -0.44
N LYS A 51 13.71 0.08 0.35
CA LYS A 51 12.34 0.39 0.77
C LYS A 51 11.37 0.56 -0.41
N THR A 52 11.83 1.13 -1.51
CA THR A 52 11.05 1.28 -2.75
C THR A 52 10.61 -0.06 -3.32
N VAL A 53 11.48 -1.08 -3.30
CA VAL A 53 11.15 -2.44 -3.76
C VAL A 53 10.07 -3.07 -2.88
N ILE A 54 10.15 -2.84 -1.57
CA ILE A 54 9.13 -3.31 -0.62
C ILE A 54 7.78 -2.68 -0.95
N PHE A 55 7.75 -1.36 -1.13
CA PHE A 55 6.52 -0.64 -1.47
C PHE A 55 5.92 -1.11 -2.81
N GLU A 56 6.73 -1.28 -3.84
CA GLU A 56 6.28 -1.76 -5.16
C GLU A 56 5.69 -3.17 -5.11
N LYS A 57 6.21 -4.04 -4.25
CA LYS A 57 5.80 -5.44 -4.18
C LYS A 57 4.67 -5.71 -3.18
N LEU A 58 4.68 -5.01 -2.06
CA LEU A 58 3.72 -5.22 -0.95
C LEU A 58 2.68 -4.10 -0.85
N GLY A 59 2.92 -2.95 -1.46
CA GLY A 59 2.05 -1.77 -1.36
C GLY A 59 2.19 -1.05 -0.02
N GLU A 60 1.17 -0.28 0.34
CA GLU A 60 1.12 0.50 1.57
C GLU A 60 1.04 -0.42 2.80
N PRO A 61 1.92 -0.25 3.81
CA PRO A 61 1.81 -1.01 5.05
C PRO A 61 0.62 -0.53 5.89
N ALA A 62 0.11 -1.41 6.75
CA ALA A 62 -0.96 -1.08 7.67
C ALA A 62 -0.56 -0.03 8.72
N LYS A 63 0.73 0.03 9.06
CA LYS A 63 1.29 0.99 10.02
C LYS A 63 2.74 1.30 9.66
N LYS A 64 3.16 2.54 9.91
CA LYS A 64 4.56 2.99 9.81
C LYS A 64 4.98 3.63 11.13
N GLU A 65 6.19 3.35 11.57
CA GLU A 65 6.83 4.02 12.69
C GLU A 65 8.20 4.54 12.25
N LEU A 66 8.52 5.75 12.63
CA LEU A 66 9.79 6.39 12.34
C LEU A 66 10.53 6.63 13.65
N SER A 67 11.74 6.10 13.74
CA SER A 67 12.65 6.38 14.84
C SER A 67 13.97 6.91 14.30
N VAL A 68 14.36 8.06 14.75
CA VAL A 68 15.70 8.60 14.49
C VAL A 68 16.56 8.26 15.70
N LYS A 69 17.37 7.20 15.59
CA LYS A 69 18.36 6.90 16.62
C LYS A 69 19.63 7.69 16.29
N PRO A 70 20.21 8.42 17.25
CA PRO A 70 21.55 8.93 17.10
C PRO A 70 22.50 7.74 16.91
N THR A 71 23.55 7.93 16.11
CA THR A 71 24.53 6.87 15.82
C THR A 71 25.29 6.36 17.07
N ASN A 72 25.26 7.13 18.14
CA ASN A 72 25.84 6.76 19.43
C ASN A 72 24.93 5.84 20.29
N ALA A 73 23.79 5.36 19.78
CA ALA A 73 22.92 4.44 20.53
C ALA A 73 23.63 3.11 20.88
N SER A 74 24.70 2.76 20.20
CA SER A 74 25.58 1.64 20.58
C SER A 74 26.43 1.89 21.83
N ALA A 75 26.63 3.16 22.21
CA ALA A 75 27.36 3.54 23.41
C ALA A 75 26.55 3.37 24.71
N MET A 76 25.24 3.17 24.63
CA MET A 76 24.38 2.93 25.80
C MET A 76 24.57 1.54 26.43
N VAL A 77 25.36 0.66 25.80
CA VAL A 77 25.67 -0.67 26.31
C VAL A 77 27.10 -0.71 26.89
N GLY A 78 27.43 0.23 27.78
CA GLY A 78 28.63 0.19 28.61
C GLY A 78 29.90 0.84 28.09
N GLY A 79 29.81 1.76 27.14
CA GLY A 79 30.95 2.50 26.60
C GLY A 79 30.85 4.01 26.87
N LYS A 80 31.99 4.63 27.17
CA LYS A 80 32.12 6.07 27.36
C LYS A 80 31.57 6.85 26.17
N ASP A 81 30.74 7.84 26.46
CA ASP A 81 30.18 8.80 25.54
C ASP A 81 31.34 9.56 24.84
N VAL A 82 31.57 9.23 23.58
CA VAL A 82 32.44 10.04 22.69
C VAL A 82 31.54 10.53 21.58
N ASP A 83 30.76 11.55 21.88
CA ASP A 83 30.06 12.31 20.84
C ASP A 83 31.09 13.22 20.16
N ASP A 84 31.64 12.77 19.04
CA ASP A 84 32.57 13.54 18.21
C ASP A 84 31.88 14.55 17.29
N GLY A 85 30.55 14.71 17.43
CA GLY A 85 29.73 15.59 16.60
C GLY A 85 29.68 15.21 15.09
N LYS A 86 30.37 14.13 14.70
CA LYS A 86 30.48 13.65 13.32
C LYS A 86 29.59 12.43 13.03
N SER A 87 28.90 11.94 14.02
CA SER A 87 28.06 10.76 13.92
C SER A 87 26.89 11.03 12.99
N LYS A 88 26.81 10.33 11.87
CA LYS A 88 25.67 10.40 10.95
C LYS A 88 24.41 9.90 11.65
N LYS A 89 23.35 10.68 11.64
CA LYS A 89 22.05 10.25 12.14
C LYS A 89 21.56 9.06 11.32
N VAL A 90 21.26 7.95 11.98
CA VAL A 90 20.72 6.76 11.35
C VAL A 90 19.20 6.87 11.36
N LYS A 91 18.60 6.84 10.19
CA LYS A 91 17.14 6.81 10.04
C LYS A 91 16.68 5.36 10.16
N VAL A 92 15.87 5.08 11.19
CA VAL A 92 15.22 3.78 11.38
C VAL A 92 13.72 3.96 11.13
N GLU A 93 13.17 3.14 10.27
CA GLU A 93 11.74 3.13 9.94
C GLU A 93 11.24 1.69 10.02
N MET A 94 10.07 1.49 10.62
CA MET A 94 9.44 0.18 10.76
C MET A 94 8.09 0.18 10.04
N TRP A 95 7.89 -0.78 9.16
CA TRP A 95 6.64 -0.98 8.45
C TRP A 95 5.98 -2.28 8.87
N TYR A 96 4.68 -2.24 9.09
CA TYR A 96 3.89 -3.36 9.57
C TYR A 96 2.86 -3.78 8.53
N TYR A 97 2.92 -5.05 8.14
CA TYR A 97 1.97 -5.67 7.21
C TYR A 97 1.18 -6.76 7.92
N LYS A 98 -0.09 -6.92 7.57
CA LYS A 98 -0.97 -7.92 8.19
C LYS A 98 -1.24 -9.08 7.24
N ASN A 99 -1.17 -10.30 7.78
CA ASN A 99 -1.62 -11.52 7.10
C ASN A 99 -0.97 -11.79 5.73
N ILE A 100 0.30 -11.45 5.56
CA ILE A 100 1.01 -11.63 4.28
C ILE A 100 2.02 -12.77 4.28
N VAL A 101 2.43 -13.26 5.44
CA VAL A 101 3.41 -14.35 5.56
C VAL A 101 2.79 -15.55 6.27
N LYS A 102 2.93 -16.72 5.66
CA LYS A 102 2.42 -18.00 6.17
C LYS A 102 3.46 -18.67 7.04
N TYR A 103 3.04 -19.15 8.22
CA TYR A 103 3.84 -20.06 9.03
C TYR A 103 3.44 -21.54 8.84
N ASP A 104 2.28 -21.78 8.24
CA ASP A 104 1.86 -23.09 7.76
C ASP A 104 0.95 -22.95 6.51
N PRO A 105 0.56 -24.06 5.83
CA PRO A 105 -0.24 -23.98 4.61
C PRO A 105 -1.60 -23.27 4.73
N LYS A 106 -2.15 -23.18 5.94
CA LYS A 106 -3.50 -22.66 6.21
C LYS A 106 -3.51 -21.34 6.99
N HIS A 107 -2.40 -20.99 7.66
CA HIS A 107 -2.37 -19.87 8.59
C HIS A 107 -1.26 -18.86 8.24
N THR A 108 -1.56 -17.59 8.47
CA THR A 108 -0.62 -16.48 8.33
C THR A 108 -0.28 -15.88 9.68
N TYR A 109 0.92 -15.29 9.78
CA TYR A 109 1.22 -14.39 10.87
C TYR A 109 0.28 -13.20 10.87
N LYS A 110 -0.17 -12.78 12.04
CA LYS A 110 -1.05 -11.60 12.18
C LYS A 110 -0.35 -10.33 11.74
N GLU A 111 0.95 -10.25 11.99
CA GLU A 111 1.74 -9.06 11.66
C GLU A 111 3.16 -9.45 11.25
N THR A 112 3.66 -8.78 10.22
CA THR A 112 5.05 -8.84 9.77
C THR A 112 5.65 -7.44 9.89
N GLU A 113 6.72 -7.31 10.67
CA GLU A 113 7.48 -6.07 10.80
C GLU A 113 8.69 -6.10 9.89
N ILE A 114 8.87 -5.04 9.13
CA ILE A 114 10.07 -4.82 8.32
C ILE A 114 10.76 -3.57 8.86
N THR A 115 11.96 -3.74 9.37
CA THR A 115 12.78 -2.65 9.87
C THR A 115 13.76 -2.19 8.78
N PHE A 116 13.69 -0.92 8.43
CA PHE A 116 14.61 -0.27 7.50
C PHE A 116 15.64 0.56 8.25
N VAL A 117 16.87 0.50 7.81
CA VAL A 117 17.93 1.41 8.21
C VAL A 117 18.47 2.08 6.97
N ASN A 118 18.44 3.39 6.93
CA ASN A 118 18.83 4.19 5.75
C ASN A 118 18.17 3.68 4.46
N ASP A 119 16.85 3.44 4.52
CA ASP A 119 15.99 3.02 3.42
C ASP A 119 16.27 1.60 2.85
N HIS A 120 17.00 0.75 3.60
CA HIS A 120 17.22 -0.66 3.27
C HIS A 120 16.72 -1.57 4.39
N VAL A 121 16.18 -2.72 4.02
CA VAL A 121 15.71 -3.73 4.98
C VAL A 121 16.91 -4.27 5.77
N LEU A 122 16.88 -4.05 7.09
CA LEU A 122 17.85 -4.59 8.02
C LEU A 122 17.33 -5.85 8.72
N ASN A 123 16.06 -5.84 9.11
CA ASN A 123 15.45 -6.92 9.86
C ASN A 123 14.00 -7.16 9.43
N ILE A 124 13.57 -8.41 9.52
CA ILE A 124 12.19 -8.85 9.30
C ILE A 124 11.80 -9.70 10.49
N ALA A 125 10.66 -9.42 11.11
CA ALA A 125 10.12 -10.16 12.24
C ALA A 125 8.65 -10.52 12.01
N PHE A 126 8.24 -11.68 12.51
CA PHE A 126 6.90 -12.22 12.36
C PHE A 126 6.24 -12.40 13.73
N PHE A 127 4.97 -11.98 13.85
CA PHE A 127 4.25 -11.98 15.12
C PHE A 127 2.84 -12.56 14.98
N ASN A 128 2.45 -13.39 15.96
CA ASN A 128 1.08 -13.89 16.11
C ASN A 128 0.32 -13.23 17.25
N ASN A 129 1.02 -12.61 18.20
CA ASN A 129 0.47 -12.08 19.44
C ASN A 129 0.76 -10.58 19.59
N LYS A 130 0.09 -9.78 18.76
CA LYS A 130 0.00 -8.33 18.99
C LYS A 130 -1.42 -7.82 18.80
#